data_3b4e393f5afa1f775f1f68ba7b3210ed
#
_entry.id   3b4e393f5afa1f775f1f68ba7b3210ed
#
_cell.length_a   1.000
_cell.length_b   1.000
_cell.length_c   1.000
_cell.angle_alpha   90.00
_cell.angle_beta   90.00
_cell.angle_gamma   90.00
#
_symmetry.space_group_name_H-M   'P 1'
#
loop_
_entity.id
_entity.type
_entity.pdbx_description
1 polymer ?
#
loop_
_entity_poly.entity_id
_entity_poly.type
_entity_poly.pdbx_seq_one_letter_code
_entity_poly.pdbx_strand_id
1 'polypeptide(L)'
;SKKEVKPSEVILTTFTELAAAEFKEKARQQILSTDNMEVASQMDCAAIGTVHSVALGFIKKFWFLLEYGADIQTISERDEDFYMSQSLARIASMPEHKSDLDNFRKFRDFFDILDSSNHPDHLFWQQHLNSVVEKMEYYGVDVVEISTQKSIETLRAVYTGNPVDYNFIASALKEYGNFCATKFDDGRSGTKAHEHYDAVAKLLHEKRDQDWLTRVKTLMKTPCCEKAAEKACTNFTNLKDQLSVADTSVDALAILEPFVKSVFRLAKVWRDDFIAYKRNNHIISYNDMEQIFLRLLTDYEEVQDYVRSHYRLVMVDEFQDSNPIQLKIFNKLSEIIAETD
;
A
#
# COMPACT_ATOMS: atom_id res chain seq x y z
N SER A 1 14.92 48.19 15.47
CA SER A 1 15.63 47.31 16.43
C SER A 1 15.59 45.89 15.90
N LYS A 2 16.72 45.21 15.73
CA LYS A 2 16.73 43.79 15.45
C LYS A 2 16.09 43.11 16.71
N LYS A 3 14.93 42.49 16.55
CA LYS A 3 14.36 41.64 17.58
C LYS A 3 15.31 40.44 17.73
N GLU A 4 16.00 40.33 18.84
CA GLU A 4 16.82 39.15 19.15
C GLU A 4 15.89 38.00 19.54
N VAL A 5 16.00 36.88 18.82
CA VAL A 5 15.24 35.67 19.10
C VAL A 5 15.99 34.84 20.12
N LYS A 6 15.32 34.47 21.22
CA LYS A 6 15.92 33.61 22.27
C LYS A 6 15.92 32.15 21.83
N PRO A 7 16.86 31.32 22.30
CA PRO A 7 16.86 29.90 21.99
C PRO A 7 15.54 29.19 22.28
N SER A 8 14.88 29.55 23.38
CA SER A 8 13.58 28.99 23.78
C SER A 8 12.42 29.35 22.81
N GLU A 9 12.63 30.33 21.93
CA GLU A 9 11.63 30.78 20.95
C GLU A 9 11.86 30.15 19.56
N VAL A 10 12.76 29.15 19.46
CA VAL A 10 13.14 28.49 18.21
C VAL A 10 12.58 27.08 18.16
N ILE A 11 11.92 26.74 17.05
CA ILE A 11 11.70 25.34 16.62
C ILE A 11 12.72 25.04 15.53
N LEU A 12 13.54 24.01 15.73
CA LEU A 12 14.47 23.53 14.71
C LEU A 12 14.28 22.04 14.52
N THR A 13 13.98 21.65 13.29
CA THR A 13 13.83 20.24 12.93
C THR A 13 14.98 19.80 12.04
N THR A 14 15.52 18.61 12.33
CA THR A 14 16.57 17.93 11.57
C THR A 14 16.08 16.56 11.12
N PHE A 15 16.79 15.92 10.19
CA PHE A 15 16.45 14.59 9.72
C PHE A 15 16.85 13.49 10.76
N THR A 16 17.92 13.69 11.52
CA THR A 16 18.40 12.70 12.50
C THR A 16 18.57 13.31 13.88
N GLU A 17 18.41 12.49 14.93
CA GLU A 17 18.64 12.91 16.29
C GLU A 17 20.12 13.33 16.52
N LEU A 18 21.05 12.66 15.82
CA LEU A 18 22.46 13.01 15.89
C LEU A 18 22.72 14.43 15.38
N ALA A 19 22.13 14.80 14.23
CA ALA A 19 22.26 16.14 13.67
C ALA A 19 21.63 17.19 14.60
N ALA A 20 20.50 16.90 15.22
CA ALA A 20 19.88 17.77 16.23
C ALA A 20 20.79 17.99 17.43
N ALA A 21 21.39 16.92 17.96
CA ALA A 21 22.32 16.98 19.09
C ALA A 21 23.59 17.78 18.75
N GLU A 22 24.18 17.54 17.58
CA GLU A 22 25.35 18.29 17.10
C GLU A 22 25.04 19.77 16.92
N PHE A 23 23.89 20.08 16.32
CA PHE A 23 23.46 21.48 16.16
C PHE A 23 23.33 22.18 17.51
N LYS A 24 22.64 21.54 18.45
CA LYS A 24 22.42 22.07 19.80
C LYS A 24 23.75 22.35 20.51
N GLU A 25 24.71 21.43 20.42
CA GLU A 25 26.01 21.56 21.04
C GLU A 25 26.85 22.68 20.38
N LYS A 26 26.92 22.71 19.03
CA LYS A 26 27.63 23.77 18.29
C LYS A 26 27.05 25.16 18.57
N ALA A 27 25.73 25.29 18.59
CA ALA A 27 25.05 26.54 18.92
C ALA A 27 25.36 26.98 20.37
N ARG A 28 25.31 26.06 21.33
CA ARG A 28 25.68 26.32 22.73
C ARG A 28 27.11 26.81 22.86
N GLN A 29 28.06 26.15 22.20
CA GLN A 29 29.48 26.55 22.23
C GLN A 29 29.69 27.93 21.63
N GLN A 30 29.00 28.22 20.53
CA GLN A 30 29.07 29.54 19.86
C GLN A 30 28.52 30.65 20.79
N ILE A 31 27.41 30.41 21.47
CA ILE A 31 26.82 31.37 22.41
C ILE A 31 27.76 31.57 23.61
N LEU A 32 28.35 30.49 24.17
CA LEU A 32 29.31 30.57 25.25
C LEU A 32 30.59 31.36 24.88
N SER A 33 31.00 31.29 23.63
CA SER A 33 32.13 32.07 23.11
C SER A 33 31.90 33.59 23.13
N THR A 34 30.65 34.03 23.30
CA THR A 34 30.26 35.45 23.45
C THR A 34 29.99 35.85 24.90
N ASP A 35 30.45 35.09 25.86
CA ASP A 35 30.26 35.30 27.33
C ASP A 35 28.78 35.36 27.77
N ASN A 36 27.85 34.82 27.00
CA ASN A 36 26.42 34.85 27.32
C ASN A 36 25.91 33.52 27.91
N MET A 37 26.29 33.27 29.16
CA MET A 37 25.94 32.03 29.89
C MET A 37 24.42 31.84 30.05
N GLU A 38 23.69 32.94 30.27
CA GLU A 38 22.25 32.89 30.47
C GLU A 38 21.53 32.41 29.20
N VAL A 39 21.89 32.92 28.04
CA VAL A 39 21.33 32.48 26.74
C VAL A 39 21.77 31.05 26.42
N ALA A 40 23.00 30.66 26.71
CA ALA A 40 23.48 29.30 26.51
C ALA A 40 22.68 28.27 27.32
N SER A 41 22.27 28.61 28.56
CA SER A 41 21.42 27.74 29.38
C SER A 41 20.01 27.56 28.79
N GLN A 42 19.49 28.53 28.05
CA GLN A 42 18.17 28.44 27.41
C GLN A 42 18.13 27.48 26.19
N MET A 43 19.29 27.01 25.71
CA MET A 43 19.36 26.01 24.66
C MET A 43 18.65 24.69 25.00
N ASP A 44 18.51 24.38 26.30
CA ASP A 44 17.78 23.20 26.75
C ASP A 44 16.27 23.36 26.66
N CYS A 45 15.78 24.57 26.58
CA CYS A 45 14.38 24.89 26.42
C CYS A 45 13.97 25.03 24.93
N ALA A 46 14.94 25.03 24.00
CA ALA A 46 14.67 25.11 22.56
C ALA A 46 14.03 23.81 22.04
N ALA A 47 13.05 23.92 21.16
CA ALA A 47 12.43 22.76 20.50
C ALA A 47 13.30 22.28 19.32
N ILE A 48 14.45 21.68 19.64
CA ILE A 48 15.45 21.18 18.68
C ILE A 48 15.40 19.65 18.66
N GLY A 49 15.09 19.06 17.51
CA GLY A 49 15.00 17.61 17.36
C GLY A 49 14.60 17.17 15.98
N THR A 50 14.31 15.88 15.82
CA THR A 50 13.65 15.39 14.61
C THR A 50 12.19 15.89 14.56
N VAL A 51 11.58 15.88 13.38
CA VAL A 51 10.15 16.24 13.24
C VAL A 51 9.30 15.41 14.21
N HIS A 52 9.58 14.11 14.33
CA HIS A 52 8.86 13.22 15.24
C HIS A 52 9.06 13.57 16.73
N SER A 53 10.29 13.93 17.12
CA SER A 53 10.55 14.31 18.53
C SER A 53 9.87 15.63 18.90
N VAL A 54 9.84 16.60 17.98
CA VAL A 54 9.09 17.86 18.17
C VAL A 54 7.60 17.58 18.22
N ALA A 55 7.06 16.81 17.27
CA ALA A 55 5.66 16.41 17.24
C ALA A 55 5.23 15.71 18.53
N LEU A 56 6.02 14.74 19.00
CA LEU A 56 5.75 14.02 20.26
C LEU A 56 5.72 14.97 21.47
N GLY A 57 6.58 15.99 21.49
CA GLY A 57 6.56 17.04 22.52
C GLY A 57 5.23 17.79 22.56
N PHE A 58 4.70 18.18 21.40
CA PHE A 58 3.37 18.82 21.29
C PHE A 58 2.24 17.86 21.67
N ILE A 59 2.27 16.61 21.19
CA ILE A 59 1.27 15.58 21.48
C ILE A 59 1.20 15.33 22.98
N LYS A 60 2.34 15.16 23.65
CA LYS A 60 2.40 14.99 25.12
C LYS A 60 1.95 16.23 25.90
N LYS A 61 2.15 17.43 25.36
CA LYS A 61 1.71 18.67 26.00
C LYS A 61 0.19 18.86 25.88
N PHE A 62 -0.38 18.52 24.71
CA PHE A 62 -1.79 18.75 24.38
C PHE A 62 -2.61 17.45 24.32
N TRP A 63 -2.18 16.41 25.03
CA TRP A 63 -2.85 15.10 25.04
C TRP A 63 -4.35 15.20 25.37
N PHE A 64 -4.74 16.16 26.19
CA PHE A 64 -6.12 16.37 26.61
C PHE A 64 -7.07 16.87 25.49
N LEU A 65 -6.52 17.35 24.39
CA LEU A 65 -7.27 17.69 23.16
C LEU A 65 -7.43 16.47 22.23
N LEU A 66 -6.76 15.37 22.53
CA LEU A 66 -6.71 14.18 21.70
C LEU A 66 -7.54 13.07 22.34
N GLU A 67 -8.01 12.14 21.54
CA GLU A 67 -8.74 10.94 22.02
C GLU A 67 -7.83 9.88 22.64
N TYR A 68 -6.53 10.18 22.82
CA TYR A 68 -5.54 9.33 23.44
C TYR A 68 -5.40 9.66 24.93
N GLY A 69 -5.03 8.67 25.76
CA GLY A 69 -4.75 8.91 27.18
C GLY A 69 -3.46 9.71 27.42
N ALA A 70 -3.24 10.13 28.66
CA ALA A 70 -2.02 10.87 29.07
C ALA A 70 -0.74 10.03 28.93
N ASP A 71 -0.86 8.71 28.90
CA ASP A 71 0.19 7.70 28.86
C ASP A 71 0.54 7.24 27.45
N ILE A 72 0.43 8.13 26.45
CA ILE A 72 0.75 7.84 25.06
C ILE A 72 2.17 7.28 24.92
N GLN A 73 2.26 6.10 24.30
CA GLN A 73 3.51 5.42 24.00
C GLN A 73 3.71 5.32 22.48
N THR A 74 4.98 5.19 22.06
CA THR A 74 5.32 4.96 20.66
C THR A 74 5.46 3.48 20.40
N ILE A 75 4.89 2.99 19.28
CA ILE A 75 5.13 1.63 18.81
C ILE A 75 6.44 1.60 18.01
N SER A 76 7.23 0.54 18.16
CA SER A 76 8.37 0.31 17.29
C SER A 76 7.92 -0.22 15.92
N GLU A 77 8.66 0.06 14.83
CA GLU A 77 8.38 -0.48 13.49
C GLU A 77 8.23 -2.01 13.51
N ARG A 78 9.08 -2.70 14.27
CA ARG A 78 9.02 -4.16 14.40
C ARG A 78 7.71 -4.66 15.02
N ASP A 79 7.24 -3.98 16.06
CA ASP A 79 6.00 -4.36 16.75
C ASP A 79 4.79 -3.99 15.90
N GLU A 80 4.87 -2.90 15.14
CA GLU A 80 3.90 -2.50 14.14
C GLU A 80 3.74 -3.56 13.05
N ASP A 81 4.84 -3.96 12.40
CA ASP A 81 4.86 -5.01 11.37
C ASP A 81 4.30 -6.34 11.89
N PHE A 82 4.69 -6.70 13.12
CA PHE A 82 4.20 -7.93 13.75
C PHE A 82 2.68 -7.89 13.96
N TYR A 83 2.17 -6.80 14.53
CA TYR A 83 0.72 -6.65 14.73
C TYR A 83 -0.03 -6.62 13.39
N MET A 84 0.46 -5.85 12.43
CA MET A 84 -0.15 -5.74 11.10
C MET A 84 -0.24 -7.11 10.43
N SER A 85 0.81 -7.91 10.47
CA SER A 85 0.80 -9.27 9.90
C SER A 85 -0.23 -10.18 10.58
N GLN A 86 -0.32 -10.17 11.91
CA GLN A 86 -1.31 -10.95 12.64
C GLN A 86 -2.75 -10.48 12.37
N SER A 87 -2.96 -9.17 12.35
CA SER A 87 -4.25 -8.57 12.04
C SER A 87 -4.73 -8.97 10.65
N LEU A 88 -3.85 -8.92 9.64
CA LEU A 88 -4.19 -9.32 8.28
C LEU A 88 -4.58 -10.80 8.19
N ALA A 89 -3.83 -11.69 8.84
CA ALA A 89 -4.17 -13.13 8.87
C ALA A 89 -5.55 -13.38 9.53
N ARG A 90 -5.86 -12.66 10.60
CA ARG A 90 -7.17 -12.71 11.26
C ARG A 90 -8.29 -12.21 10.34
N ILE A 91 -8.13 -11.04 9.72
CA ILE A 91 -9.10 -10.46 8.79
C ILE A 91 -9.34 -11.41 7.60
N ALA A 92 -8.27 -11.97 7.02
CA ALA A 92 -8.37 -12.92 5.92
C ALA A 92 -9.12 -14.22 6.29
N SER A 93 -9.16 -14.59 7.56
CA SER A 93 -9.89 -15.77 8.03
C SER A 93 -11.39 -15.53 8.23
N MET A 94 -11.86 -14.28 8.21
CA MET A 94 -13.26 -13.94 8.46
C MET A 94 -14.15 -14.30 7.26
N PRO A 95 -15.33 -14.92 7.49
CA PRO A 95 -16.24 -15.32 6.41
C PRO A 95 -16.70 -14.18 5.50
N GLU A 96 -16.81 -12.96 6.03
CA GLU A 96 -17.23 -11.75 5.32
C GLU A 96 -16.27 -11.34 4.22
N HIS A 97 -14.97 -11.69 4.34
CA HIS A 97 -13.92 -11.38 3.36
C HIS A 97 -13.66 -12.50 2.35
N LYS A 98 -14.44 -13.61 2.43
CA LYS A 98 -14.27 -14.75 1.52
C LYS A 98 -14.35 -14.33 0.05
N SER A 99 -15.28 -13.45 -0.31
CA SER A 99 -15.43 -13.00 -1.69
C SER A 99 -14.22 -12.17 -2.18
N ASP A 100 -13.54 -11.46 -1.29
CA ASP A 100 -12.32 -10.71 -1.61
C ASP A 100 -11.16 -11.67 -1.90
N LEU A 101 -11.02 -12.70 -1.07
CA LEU A 101 -10.01 -13.74 -1.27
C LEU A 101 -10.25 -14.54 -2.55
N ASP A 102 -11.53 -14.80 -2.90
CA ASP A 102 -11.88 -15.45 -4.15
C ASP A 102 -11.51 -14.57 -5.37
N ASN A 103 -11.70 -13.24 -5.28
CA ASN A 103 -11.25 -12.30 -6.32
C ASN A 103 -9.72 -12.30 -6.45
N PHE A 104 -8.97 -12.40 -5.34
CA PHE A 104 -7.52 -12.52 -5.39
C PHE A 104 -7.06 -13.82 -6.05
N ARG A 105 -7.71 -14.95 -5.73
CA ARG A 105 -7.41 -16.22 -6.40
C ARG A 105 -7.69 -16.15 -7.90
N LYS A 106 -8.84 -15.62 -8.29
CA LYS A 106 -9.20 -15.44 -9.71
C LYS A 106 -8.19 -14.58 -10.44
N PHE A 107 -7.74 -13.48 -9.83
CA PHE A 107 -6.70 -12.62 -10.40
C PHE A 107 -5.38 -13.38 -10.58
N ARG A 108 -4.89 -14.07 -9.53
CA ARG A 108 -3.68 -14.88 -9.58
C ARG A 108 -3.75 -15.93 -10.70
N ASP A 109 -4.84 -16.67 -10.74
CA ASP A 109 -5.02 -17.80 -11.65
C ASP A 109 -5.17 -17.32 -13.11
N PHE A 110 -5.88 -16.20 -13.33
CA PHE A 110 -6.06 -15.62 -14.65
C PHE A 110 -4.77 -15.06 -15.25
N PHE A 111 -3.99 -14.33 -14.46
CA PHE A 111 -2.73 -13.71 -14.89
C PHE A 111 -1.51 -14.60 -14.69
N ASP A 112 -1.70 -15.83 -14.26
CA ASP A 112 -0.62 -16.80 -14.02
C ASP A 112 0.48 -16.28 -13.11
N ILE A 113 0.10 -15.61 -12.03
CA ILE A 113 1.05 -15.09 -11.07
C ILE A 113 1.60 -16.25 -10.26
N LEU A 114 2.87 -16.58 -10.51
CA LEU A 114 3.59 -17.58 -9.73
C LEU A 114 3.81 -17.05 -8.33
N ASP A 115 3.31 -17.78 -7.35
CA ASP A 115 3.65 -17.53 -5.96
C ASP A 115 5.10 -17.96 -5.74
N SER A 116 6.01 -16.97 -5.72
CA SER A 116 7.45 -17.20 -5.64
C SER A 116 7.90 -17.70 -4.26
N SER A 117 7.00 -17.75 -3.29
CA SER A 117 7.28 -18.23 -1.94
C SER A 117 6.68 -19.62 -1.73
N ASN A 118 7.54 -20.60 -1.48
CA ASN A 118 7.14 -21.92 -0.95
C ASN A 118 6.55 -21.85 0.49
N HIS A 119 6.24 -20.66 0.99
CA HIS A 119 5.62 -20.47 2.29
C HIS A 119 4.11 -20.34 2.14
N PRO A 120 3.34 -21.25 2.77
CA PRO A 120 1.87 -21.23 2.73
C PRO A 120 1.27 -19.95 3.37
N ASP A 121 2.05 -19.22 4.17
CA ASP A 121 1.64 -17.99 4.85
C ASP A 121 1.89 -16.71 4.03
N HIS A 122 2.55 -16.81 2.86
CA HIS A 122 2.85 -15.64 2.04
C HIS A 122 1.70 -15.38 1.07
N LEU A 123 0.84 -14.47 1.46
CA LEU A 123 -0.29 -14.02 0.64
C LEU A 123 0.23 -13.09 -0.47
N PHE A 124 0.24 -13.54 -1.74
CA PHE A 124 0.75 -12.75 -2.88
C PHE A 124 0.12 -11.36 -2.99
N TRP A 125 -1.10 -11.20 -2.52
CA TRP A 125 -1.85 -9.94 -2.51
C TRP A 125 -1.47 -9.01 -1.34
N GLN A 126 -0.73 -9.50 -0.34
CA GLN A 126 -0.31 -8.71 0.84
C GLN A 126 0.53 -7.50 0.44
N GLN A 127 1.44 -7.66 -0.52
CA GLN A 127 2.26 -6.54 -1.02
C GLN A 127 1.42 -5.41 -1.63
N HIS A 128 0.35 -5.77 -2.33
CA HIS A 128 -0.57 -4.78 -2.90
C HIS A 128 -1.34 -4.03 -1.81
N LEU A 129 -1.77 -4.74 -0.75
CA LEU A 129 -2.41 -4.10 0.41
C LEU A 129 -1.46 -3.16 1.13
N ASN A 130 -0.24 -3.62 1.44
CA ASN A 130 0.79 -2.79 2.08
C ASN A 130 1.01 -1.50 1.28
N SER A 131 1.24 -1.61 -0.03
CA SER A 131 1.45 -0.43 -0.89
C SER A 131 0.27 0.54 -0.88
N VAL A 132 -0.96 0.05 -0.75
CA VAL A 132 -2.14 0.91 -0.65
C VAL A 132 -2.19 1.60 0.71
N VAL A 133 -2.00 0.85 1.81
CA VAL A 133 -1.99 1.40 3.18
C VAL A 133 -0.89 2.44 3.33
N GLU A 134 0.35 2.14 2.93
CA GLU A 134 1.47 3.08 2.97
C GLU A 134 1.17 4.39 2.22
N LYS A 135 0.58 4.30 1.02
CA LYS A 135 0.20 5.50 0.26
C LYS A 135 -0.93 6.27 0.92
N MET A 136 -1.91 5.57 1.52
CA MET A 136 -2.99 6.23 2.27
C MET A 136 -2.42 7.03 3.45
N GLU A 137 -1.46 6.46 4.17
CA GLU A 137 -0.77 7.13 5.28
C GLU A 137 0.11 8.28 4.79
N TYR A 138 0.97 8.03 3.79
CA TYR A 138 1.91 9.02 3.25
C TYR A 138 1.22 10.28 2.70
N TYR A 139 0.08 10.13 2.02
CA TYR A 139 -0.66 11.26 1.46
C TYR A 139 -1.78 11.78 2.37
N GLY A 140 -2.05 11.12 3.49
CA GLY A 140 -3.17 11.45 4.37
C GLY A 140 -4.53 11.31 3.67
N VAL A 141 -4.68 10.31 2.79
CA VAL A 141 -5.89 10.14 1.97
C VAL A 141 -6.86 9.19 2.64
N ASP A 142 -8.01 9.71 3.04
CA ASP A 142 -9.11 8.93 3.62
C ASP A 142 -10.14 8.45 2.59
N VAL A 143 -10.05 8.91 1.35
CA VAL A 143 -11.10 8.71 0.35
C VAL A 143 -10.83 7.47 -0.49
N VAL A 144 -11.08 6.30 0.08
CA VAL A 144 -10.89 4.98 -0.56
C VAL A 144 -11.78 4.85 -1.80
N GLU A 145 -13.03 5.31 -1.73
CA GLU A 145 -14.01 5.21 -2.82
C GLU A 145 -13.56 5.95 -4.07
N ILE A 146 -13.08 7.20 -3.93
CA ILE A 146 -12.58 7.99 -5.06
C ILE A 146 -11.33 7.35 -5.66
N SER A 147 -10.41 6.86 -4.84
CA SER A 147 -9.19 6.20 -5.30
C SER A 147 -9.50 4.90 -6.05
N THR A 148 -10.45 4.11 -5.54
CA THR A 148 -10.94 2.90 -6.19
C THR A 148 -11.55 3.22 -7.56
N GLN A 149 -12.42 4.22 -7.62
CA GLN A 149 -13.09 4.62 -8.85
C GLN A 149 -12.09 5.10 -9.90
N LYS A 150 -11.15 5.98 -9.55
CA LYS A 150 -10.09 6.45 -10.45
C LYS A 150 -9.20 5.31 -10.96
N SER A 151 -8.88 4.35 -10.09
CA SER A 151 -8.10 3.17 -10.49
C SER A 151 -8.85 2.34 -11.54
N ILE A 152 -10.16 2.13 -11.35
CA ILE A 152 -11.01 1.42 -12.32
C ILE A 152 -11.10 2.19 -13.64
N GLU A 153 -11.30 3.49 -13.62
CA GLU A 153 -11.32 4.34 -14.82
C GLU A 153 -9.99 4.25 -15.59
N THR A 154 -8.87 4.26 -14.87
CA THR A 154 -7.53 4.08 -15.47
C THR A 154 -7.41 2.69 -16.13
N LEU A 155 -7.85 1.63 -15.45
CA LEU A 155 -7.86 0.28 -16.03
C LEU A 155 -8.68 0.22 -17.32
N ARG A 156 -9.89 0.78 -17.32
CA ARG A 156 -10.74 0.83 -18.52
C ARG A 156 -10.13 1.61 -19.68
N ALA A 157 -9.33 2.64 -19.38
CA ALA A 157 -8.60 3.40 -20.38
C ALA A 157 -7.42 2.64 -20.98
N VAL A 158 -6.82 1.72 -20.24
CA VAL A 158 -5.66 0.90 -20.67
C VAL A 158 -6.11 -0.39 -21.36
N TYR A 159 -7.13 -1.08 -20.81
CA TYR A 159 -7.61 -2.37 -21.29
C TYR A 159 -8.68 -2.16 -22.39
N THR A 160 -8.24 -1.78 -23.57
CA THR A 160 -9.08 -1.48 -24.73
C THR A 160 -8.95 -2.52 -25.85
N GLY A 161 -8.22 -3.60 -25.62
CA GLY A 161 -8.03 -4.69 -26.59
C GLY A 161 -9.35 -5.37 -26.97
N ASN A 162 -9.39 -6.00 -28.15
CA ASN A 162 -10.57 -6.72 -28.61
C ASN A 162 -10.99 -7.81 -27.61
N PRO A 163 -12.30 -8.07 -27.48
CA PRO A 163 -12.79 -9.17 -26.67
C PRO A 163 -12.29 -10.51 -27.22
N VAL A 164 -12.15 -11.47 -26.34
CA VAL A 164 -11.73 -12.85 -26.68
C VAL A 164 -12.86 -13.54 -27.44
N ASP A 165 -12.53 -14.22 -28.53
CA ASP A 165 -13.50 -15.06 -29.27
C ASP A 165 -13.66 -16.43 -28.59
N TYR A 166 -14.56 -16.50 -27.62
CA TYR A 166 -14.89 -17.73 -26.91
C TYR A 166 -15.37 -18.88 -27.78
N ASN A 167 -16.04 -18.56 -28.93
CA ASN A 167 -16.52 -19.57 -29.86
C ASN A 167 -15.37 -20.17 -30.66
N PHE A 168 -14.46 -19.33 -31.12
CA PHE A 168 -13.23 -19.79 -31.77
C PHE A 168 -12.41 -20.67 -30.83
N ILE A 169 -12.16 -20.21 -29.57
CA ILE A 169 -11.41 -20.98 -28.58
C ILE A 169 -12.06 -22.35 -28.33
N ALA A 170 -13.39 -22.40 -28.16
CA ALA A 170 -14.10 -23.67 -27.96
C ALA A 170 -13.99 -24.61 -29.15
N SER A 171 -14.03 -24.07 -30.39
CA SER A 171 -13.86 -24.85 -31.60
C SER A 171 -12.45 -25.43 -31.73
N ALA A 172 -11.43 -24.60 -31.50
CA ALA A 172 -10.04 -25.02 -31.54
C ALA A 172 -9.71 -26.03 -30.41
N LEU A 173 -10.29 -25.82 -29.24
CA LEU A 173 -10.17 -26.74 -28.09
C LEU A 173 -10.79 -28.11 -28.41
N LYS A 174 -11.92 -28.16 -29.11
CA LYS A 174 -12.53 -29.40 -29.56
C LYS A 174 -11.63 -30.14 -30.54
N GLU A 175 -11.01 -29.42 -31.50
CA GLU A 175 -10.04 -30.00 -32.43
C GLU A 175 -8.85 -30.60 -31.67
N TYR A 176 -8.30 -29.92 -30.70
CA TYR A 176 -7.24 -30.41 -29.83
C TYR A 176 -7.67 -31.63 -29.00
N GLY A 177 -8.89 -31.66 -28.46
CA GLY A 177 -9.44 -32.82 -27.76
C GLY A 177 -9.52 -34.06 -28.64
N ASN A 178 -9.99 -33.91 -29.90
CA ASN A 178 -10.01 -34.98 -30.88
C ASN A 178 -8.60 -35.51 -31.19
N PHE A 179 -7.60 -34.60 -31.30
CA PHE A 179 -6.20 -35.02 -31.46
C PHE A 179 -5.72 -35.83 -30.22
N CYS A 180 -6.04 -35.39 -29.00
CA CYS A 180 -5.70 -36.17 -27.79
C CYS A 180 -6.31 -37.57 -27.84
N ALA A 181 -7.54 -37.72 -28.30
CA ALA A 181 -8.22 -39.03 -28.49
C ALA A 181 -7.40 -39.97 -29.38
N THR A 182 -6.73 -39.47 -30.43
CA THR A 182 -5.91 -40.29 -31.33
C THR A 182 -4.61 -40.78 -30.65
N LYS A 183 -4.25 -40.27 -29.46
CA LYS A 183 -3.01 -40.57 -28.76
C LYS A 183 -3.16 -41.46 -27.53
N PHE A 184 -4.37 -41.99 -27.28
CA PHE A 184 -4.62 -42.83 -26.09
C PHE A 184 -3.76 -44.09 -26.05
N ASP A 185 -3.54 -44.74 -27.20
CA ASP A 185 -2.79 -45.98 -27.30
C ASP A 185 -1.26 -45.76 -27.38
N ASP A 186 -0.79 -44.49 -27.34
CA ASP A 186 0.63 -44.17 -27.33
C ASP A 186 1.21 -44.39 -25.94
N GLY A 187 2.00 -45.43 -25.75
CA GLY A 187 2.57 -45.81 -24.46
C GLY A 187 3.45 -44.74 -23.78
N ARG A 188 3.86 -43.68 -24.50
CA ARG A 188 4.64 -42.57 -23.94
C ARG A 188 3.80 -41.40 -23.50
N SER A 189 2.66 -41.16 -24.11
CA SER A 189 1.80 -39.98 -23.91
C SER A 189 0.35 -40.34 -23.62
N GLY A 190 -0.01 -41.61 -23.62
CA GLY A 190 -1.39 -42.09 -23.52
C GLY A 190 -2.10 -41.57 -22.27
N THR A 191 -1.48 -41.64 -21.10
CA THR A 191 -2.05 -41.14 -19.84
C THR A 191 -2.33 -39.63 -19.90
N LYS A 192 -1.35 -38.84 -20.33
CA LYS A 192 -1.51 -37.38 -20.46
C LYS A 192 -2.51 -37.02 -21.54
N ALA A 193 -2.57 -37.77 -22.63
CA ALA A 193 -3.54 -37.57 -23.69
C ALA A 193 -4.97 -37.82 -23.19
N HIS A 194 -5.16 -38.85 -22.37
CA HIS A 194 -6.45 -39.15 -21.74
C HIS A 194 -6.91 -38.06 -20.78
N GLU A 195 -6.01 -37.61 -19.90
CA GLU A 195 -6.28 -36.49 -18.96
C GLU A 195 -6.71 -35.22 -19.71
N HIS A 196 -6.00 -34.88 -20.79
CA HIS A 196 -6.32 -33.69 -21.61
C HIS A 196 -7.64 -33.87 -22.36
N TYR A 197 -7.92 -35.04 -22.88
CA TYR A 197 -9.20 -35.32 -23.53
C TYR A 197 -10.38 -35.14 -22.57
N ASP A 198 -10.30 -35.73 -21.37
CA ASP A 198 -11.34 -35.63 -20.35
C ASP A 198 -11.52 -34.18 -19.89
N ALA A 199 -10.41 -33.43 -19.69
CA ALA A 199 -10.46 -32.04 -19.34
C ALA A 199 -11.14 -31.19 -20.46
N VAL A 200 -10.78 -31.42 -21.70
CA VAL A 200 -11.43 -30.75 -22.86
C VAL A 200 -12.91 -31.10 -22.93
N ALA A 201 -13.27 -32.39 -22.81
CA ALA A 201 -14.66 -32.80 -22.85
C ALA A 201 -15.49 -32.09 -21.78
N LYS A 202 -14.97 -31.98 -20.56
CA LYS A 202 -15.60 -31.25 -19.47
C LYS A 202 -15.77 -29.76 -19.80
N LEU A 203 -14.68 -29.09 -20.23
CA LEU A 203 -14.69 -27.66 -20.55
C LEU A 203 -15.68 -27.30 -21.67
N LEU A 204 -15.86 -28.16 -22.66
CA LEU A 204 -16.80 -27.92 -23.77
C LEU A 204 -18.28 -27.88 -23.35
N HIS A 205 -18.61 -28.46 -22.18
CA HIS A 205 -19.97 -28.46 -21.61
C HIS A 205 -20.18 -27.33 -20.59
N GLU A 206 -19.14 -26.59 -20.21
CA GLU A 206 -19.22 -25.53 -19.22
C GLU A 206 -19.63 -24.19 -19.83
N LYS A 207 -20.07 -23.26 -18.96
CA LYS A 207 -20.36 -21.88 -19.35
C LYS A 207 -19.05 -21.18 -19.74
N ARG A 208 -19.07 -20.48 -20.87
CA ARG A 208 -17.93 -19.72 -21.42
C ARG A 208 -17.85 -18.34 -20.77
N ASP A 209 -17.10 -18.25 -19.70
CA ASP A 209 -16.82 -17.04 -18.94
C ASP A 209 -15.31 -16.95 -18.59
N GLN A 210 -14.92 -15.98 -17.79
CA GLN A 210 -13.52 -15.77 -17.42
C GLN A 210 -12.95 -16.95 -16.62
N ASP A 211 -13.75 -17.61 -15.78
CA ASP A 211 -13.32 -18.80 -15.04
C ASP A 211 -13.07 -19.98 -15.99
N TRP A 212 -13.91 -20.13 -17.02
CA TRP A 212 -13.69 -21.08 -18.10
C TRP A 212 -12.40 -20.78 -18.88
N LEU A 213 -12.20 -19.50 -19.27
CA LEU A 213 -11.00 -19.06 -19.99
C LEU A 213 -9.72 -19.33 -19.19
N THR A 214 -9.75 -19.08 -17.89
CA THR A 214 -8.62 -19.38 -16.95
C THR A 214 -8.29 -20.87 -16.98
N ARG A 215 -9.29 -21.75 -16.93
CA ARG A 215 -9.06 -23.21 -16.98
C ARG A 215 -8.51 -23.67 -18.33
N VAL A 216 -8.99 -23.07 -19.43
CA VAL A 216 -8.42 -23.35 -20.77
C VAL A 216 -6.95 -22.89 -20.83
N LYS A 217 -6.64 -21.68 -20.36
CA LYS A 217 -5.24 -21.19 -20.27
C LYS A 217 -4.37 -22.18 -19.48
N THR A 218 -4.83 -22.59 -18.30
CA THR A 218 -4.11 -23.53 -17.45
C THR A 218 -3.86 -24.88 -18.14
N LEU A 219 -4.87 -25.44 -18.81
CA LEU A 219 -4.74 -26.68 -19.58
C LEU A 219 -3.72 -26.54 -20.70
N MET A 220 -3.72 -25.40 -21.41
CA MET A 220 -2.86 -25.15 -22.57
C MET A 220 -1.44 -24.73 -22.24
N LYS A 221 -1.09 -24.52 -20.96
CA LYS A 221 0.32 -24.30 -20.53
C LYS A 221 1.22 -25.53 -20.77
N THR A 222 0.67 -26.70 -20.54
CA THR A 222 1.41 -27.94 -20.70
C THR A 222 0.71 -28.91 -21.64
N PRO A 223 0.50 -28.57 -22.92
CA PRO A 223 -0.28 -29.38 -23.86
C PRO A 223 0.34 -30.76 -24.05
N CYS A 224 -0.53 -31.73 -24.33
CA CYS A 224 -0.07 -33.07 -24.70
C CYS A 224 0.53 -33.04 -26.10
N CYS A 225 1.76 -33.56 -26.27
CA CYS A 225 2.42 -33.70 -27.56
C CYS A 225 2.41 -32.39 -28.39
N GLU A 226 2.77 -31.27 -27.83
CA GLU A 226 2.67 -29.91 -28.39
C GLU A 226 3.08 -29.84 -29.88
N LYS A 227 4.30 -30.26 -30.22
CA LYS A 227 4.79 -30.25 -31.61
C LYS A 227 3.97 -31.10 -32.57
N ALA A 228 3.33 -32.16 -32.07
CA ALA A 228 2.46 -33.01 -32.88
C ALA A 228 1.07 -32.37 -33.03
N ALA A 229 0.58 -31.73 -31.99
CA ALA A 229 -0.69 -30.98 -31.97
C ALA A 229 -0.59 -29.79 -32.94
N GLU A 230 0.51 -29.03 -32.94
CA GLU A 230 0.75 -27.94 -33.91
C GLU A 230 0.68 -28.38 -35.36
N LYS A 231 1.07 -29.62 -35.67
CA LYS A 231 1.03 -30.18 -37.01
C LYS A 231 -0.33 -30.79 -37.39
N ALA A 232 -1.07 -31.28 -36.40
CA ALA A 232 -2.30 -32.03 -36.61
C ALA A 232 -3.56 -31.17 -36.48
N CYS A 233 -3.50 -30.11 -35.68
CA CYS A 233 -4.63 -29.22 -35.40
C CYS A 233 -4.41 -27.89 -36.15
N THR A 234 -5.31 -27.54 -37.04
CA THR A 234 -5.22 -26.35 -37.88
C THR A 234 -5.22 -25.05 -37.03
N ASN A 235 -5.97 -25.05 -35.96
CA ASN A 235 -6.19 -23.87 -35.13
C ASN A 235 -5.34 -23.85 -33.83
N PHE A 236 -4.38 -24.76 -33.66
CA PHE A 236 -3.63 -24.89 -32.37
C PHE A 236 -2.79 -23.63 -32.06
N THR A 237 -2.03 -23.12 -33.03
CA THR A 237 -1.24 -21.90 -32.88
C THR A 237 -2.13 -20.69 -32.61
N ASN A 238 -3.18 -20.51 -33.39
CA ASN A 238 -4.14 -19.43 -33.21
C ASN A 238 -4.86 -19.51 -31.86
N LEU A 239 -5.13 -20.71 -31.33
CA LEU A 239 -5.65 -20.91 -29.97
C LEU A 239 -4.68 -20.35 -28.93
N LYS A 240 -3.40 -20.67 -29.01
CA LYS A 240 -2.38 -20.14 -28.09
C LYS A 240 -2.27 -18.62 -28.19
N ASP A 241 -2.31 -18.06 -29.39
CA ASP A 241 -2.28 -16.61 -29.60
C ASP A 241 -3.50 -15.92 -28.97
N GLN A 242 -4.71 -16.45 -29.17
CA GLN A 242 -5.93 -15.93 -28.54
C GLN A 242 -5.87 -15.99 -27.00
N LEU A 243 -5.30 -17.05 -26.44
CA LEU A 243 -5.11 -17.16 -24.99
C LEU A 243 -4.08 -16.18 -24.46
N SER A 244 -3.03 -15.86 -25.24
CA SER A 244 -1.99 -14.90 -24.82
C SER A 244 -2.50 -13.45 -24.82
N VAL A 245 -3.38 -13.07 -25.75
CA VAL A 245 -3.96 -11.72 -25.80
C VAL A 245 -5.08 -11.51 -24.78
N ALA A 246 -5.59 -12.58 -24.16
CA ALA A 246 -6.66 -12.48 -23.18
C ALA A 246 -6.29 -11.57 -21.99
N ASP A 247 -5.01 -11.56 -21.61
CA ASP A 247 -4.50 -10.75 -20.48
C ASP A 247 -4.55 -9.23 -20.75
N THR A 248 -4.64 -8.82 -21.98
CA THR A 248 -4.69 -7.41 -22.41
C THR A 248 -6.03 -7.02 -23.04
N SER A 249 -6.95 -7.98 -23.15
CA SER A 249 -8.28 -7.77 -23.71
C SER A 249 -9.22 -7.06 -22.72
N VAL A 250 -10.35 -6.57 -23.25
CA VAL A 250 -11.40 -6.00 -22.38
C VAL A 250 -12.00 -7.04 -21.44
N ASP A 251 -11.91 -8.33 -21.75
CA ASP A 251 -12.38 -9.43 -20.88
C ASP A 251 -11.60 -9.50 -19.55
N ALA A 252 -10.34 -9.07 -19.53
CA ALA A 252 -9.53 -9.01 -18.32
C ALA A 252 -10.14 -8.06 -17.27
N LEU A 253 -10.90 -7.04 -17.68
CA LEU A 253 -11.55 -6.11 -16.74
C LEU A 253 -12.52 -6.80 -15.79
N ALA A 254 -13.16 -7.88 -16.21
CA ALA A 254 -14.05 -8.67 -15.35
C ALA A 254 -13.31 -9.35 -14.17
N ILE A 255 -12.00 -9.51 -14.27
CA ILE A 255 -11.13 -10.01 -13.19
C ILE A 255 -10.47 -8.84 -12.45
N LEU A 256 -9.99 -7.84 -13.16
CA LEU A 256 -9.24 -6.71 -12.61
C LEU A 256 -10.09 -5.78 -11.73
N GLU A 257 -11.31 -5.44 -12.18
CA GLU A 257 -12.16 -4.53 -11.39
C GLU A 257 -12.55 -5.11 -10.01
N PRO A 258 -13.02 -6.37 -9.89
CA PRO A 258 -13.25 -6.97 -8.58
C PRO A 258 -11.98 -7.07 -7.73
N PHE A 259 -10.82 -7.40 -8.33
CA PHE A 259 -9.54 -7.43 -7.64
C PHE A 259 -9.20 -6.07 -7.04
N VAL A 260 -9.23 -4.99 -7.81
CA VAL A 260 -8.93 -3.63 -7.34
C VAL A 260 -9.89 -3.23 -6.22
N LYS A 261 -11.19 -3.48 -6.37
CA LYS A 261 -12.18 -3.21 -5.30
C LYS A 261 -11.86 -3.95 -4.01
N SER A 262 -11.46 -5.23 -4.14
CA SER A 262 -11.10 -6.06 -2.97
C SER A 262 -9.81 -5.56 -2.30
N VAL A 263 -8.80 -5.13 -3.08
CA VAL A 263 -7.56 -4.54 -2.54
C VAL A 263 -7.88 -3.30 -1.71
N PHE A 264 -8.61 -2.33 -2.26
CA PHE A 264 -8.92 -1.10 -1.54
C PHE A 264 -9.82 -1.35 -0.31
N ARG A 265 -10.80 -2.23 -0.42
CA ARG A 265 -11.70 -2.58 0.70
C ARG A 265 -10.93 -3.24 1.84
N LEU A 266 -10.12 -4.25 1.56
CA LEU A 266 -9.34 -4.93 2.59
C LEU A 266 -8.23 -4.04 3.16
N ALA A 267 -7.57 -3.20 2.35
CA ALA A 267 -6.61 -2.23 2.84
C ALA A 267 -7.25 -1.27 3.85
N LYS A 268 -8.48 -0.78 3.56
CA LYS A 268 -9.24 0.05 4.49
C LYS A 268 -9.56 -0.68 5.79
N VAL A 269 -10.11 -1.89 5.72
CA VAL A 269 -10.46 -2.68 6.90
C VAL A 269 -9.23 -2.95 7.76
N TRP A 270 -8.12 -3.30 7.14
CA TRP A 270 -6.86 -3.59 7.82
C TRP A 270 -6.27 -2.35 8.50
N ARG A 271 -6.25 -1.21 7.80
CA ARG A 271 -5.85 0.07 8.38
C ARG A 271 -6.73 0.48 9.56
N ASP A 272 -8.05 0.40 9.39
CA ASP A 272 -9.01 0.79 10.43
C ASP A 272 -8.90 -0.10 11.68
N ASP A 273 -8.61 -1.40 11.50
CA ASP A 273 -8.31 -2.33 12.61
C ASP A 273 -7.04 -1.92 13.37
N PHE A 274 -5.99 -1.52 12.65
CA PHE A 274 -4.76 -1.06 13.28
C PHE A 274 -4.94 0.28 13.99
N ILE A 275 -5.68 1.21 13.42
CA ILE A 275 -6.04 2.47 14.09
C ILE A 275 -6.80 2.20 15.39
N ALA A 276 -7.78 1.29 15.38
CA ALA A 276 -8.52 0.90 16.58
C ALA A 276 -7.61 0.25 17.63
N TYR A 277 -6.67 -0.61 17.22
CA TYR A 277 -5.68 -1.20 18.11
C TYR A 277 -4.79 -0.14 18.77
N LYS A 278 -4.25 0.79 17.98
CA LYS A 278 -3.41 1.90 18.50
C LYS A 278 -4.18 2.74 19.53
N ARG A 279 -5.42 3.10 19.21
CA ARG A 279 -6.27 3.89 20.10
C ARG A 279 -6.58 3.16 21.41
N ASN A 280 -6.94 1.88 21.35
CA ASN A 280 -7.27 1.08 22.53
C ASN A 280 -6.09 0.80 23.45
N ASN A 281 -4.87 0.86 22.92
CA ASN A 281 -3.63 0.62 23.69
C ASN A 281 -2.85 1.91 23.98
N HIS A 282 -3.39 3.08 23.65
CA HIS A 282 -2.74 4.40 23.82
C HIS A 282 -1.36 4.47 23.16
N ILE A 283 -1.22 3.87 21.99
CA ILE A 283 0.02 3.86 21.21
C ILE A 283 -0.11 4.63 19.91
N ILE A 284 0.99 5.24 19.47
CA ILE A 284 1.08 5.96 18.20
C ILE A 284 2.31 5.50 17.42
N SER A 285 2.19 5.44 16.09
CA SER A 285 3.31 5.22 15.18
C SER A 285 3.98 6.55 14.80
N TYR A 286 5.11 6.49 14.13
CA TYR A 286 5.77 7.69 13.60
C TYR A 286 4.88 8.47 12.62
N ASN A 287 4.18 7.76 11.74
CA ASN A 287 3.23 8.39 10.81
C ASN A 287 2.07 9.07 11.54
N ASP A 288 1.56 8.47 12.63
CA ASP A 288 0.52 9.10 13.46
C ASP A 288 1.01 10.41 14.08
N MET A 289 2.27 10.47 14.54
CA MET A 289 2.81 11.69 15.16
C MET A 289 2.72 12.88 14.21
N GLU A 290 3.08 12.71 12.96
CA GLU A 290 3.01 13.79 11.95
C GLU A 290 1.55 14.20 11.69
N GLN A 291 0.65 13.24 11.53
CA GLN A 291 -0.78 13.47 11.29
C GLN A 291 -1.43 14.19 12.48
N ILE A 292 -1.19 13.69 13.70
CA ILE A 292 -1.73 14.27 14.93
C ILE A 292 -1.17 15.68 15.12
N PHE A 293 0.13 15.89 14.89
CA PHE A 293 0.75 17.21 15.03
C PHE A 293 0.16 18.21 14.02
N LEU A 294 0.00 17.82 12.77
CA LEU A 294 -0.66 18.66 11.79
C LEU A 294 -2.10 19.02 12.23
N ARG A 295 -2.87 18.05 12.72
CA ARG A 295 -4.22 18.26 13.23
C ARG A 295 -4.22 19.21 14.44
N LEU A 296 -3.30 19.06 15.37
CA LEU A 296 -3.15 19.97 16.50
C LEU A 296 -2.92 21.42 16.04
N LEU A 297 -2.08 21.62 15.05
CA LEU A 297 -1.78 22.96 14.51
C LEU A 297 -2.93 23.55 13.68
N THR A 298 -3.79 22.71 13.09
CA THR A 298 -4.85 23.15 12.18
C THR A 298 -6.18 23.37 12.90
N ASP A 299 -6.58 22.45 13.77
CA ASP A 299 -7.93 22.35 14.28
C ASP A 299 -8.09 22.94 15.69
N TYR A 300 -6.98 23.22 16.41
CA TYR A 300 -7.04 23.66 17.80
C TYR A 300 -6.41 25.03 18.01
N GLU A 301 -7.24 26.02 18.32
CA GLU A 301 -6.82 27.41 18.53
C GLU A 301 -5.86 27.53 19.72
N GLU A 302 -6.05 26.75 20.79
CA GLU A 302 -5.17 26.72 21.97
C GLU A 302 -3.74 26.33 21.61
N VAL A 303 -3.53 25.45 20.62
CA VAL A 303 -2.21 25.06 20.14
C VAL A 303 -1.61 26.17 19.30
N GLN A 304 -2.41 26.81 18.45
CA GLN A 304 -1.97 27.96 17.65
C GLN A 304 -1.55 29.14 18.56
N ASP A 305 -2.35 29.45 19.59
CA ASP A 305 -2.02 30.48 20.56
C ASP A 305 -0.76 30.16 21.36
N TYR A 306 -0.56 28.90 21.72
CA TYR A 306 0.68 28.48 22.33
C TYR A 306 1.87 28.68 21.40
N VAL A 307 1.77 28.31 20.12
CA VAL A 307 2.84 28.53 19.12
C VAL A 307 3.11 30.02 18.96
N ARG A 308 2.08 30.87 18.79
CA ARG A 308 2.20 32.33 18.66
C ARG A 308 2.88 32.97 19.87
N SER A 309 2.60 32.49 21.07
CA SER A 309 3.14 33.10 22.31
C SER A 309 4.55 32.64 22.64
N HIS A 310 4.96 31.45 22.20
CA HIS A 310 6.21 30.82 22.63
C HIS A 310 7.28 30.80 21.54
N TYR A 311 6.92 30.82 20.25
CA TYR A 311 7.88 30.65 19.17
C TYR A 311 7.91 31.88 18.23
N ARG A 312 9.10 32.17 17.72
CA ARG A 312 9.37 33.29 16.77
C ARG A 312 10.07 32.83 15.50
N LEU A 313 10.66 31.65 15.52
CA LEU A 313 11.46 31.16 14.41
C LEU A 313 11.26 29.65 14.22
N VAL A 314 11.00 29.23 13.00
CA VAL A 314 11.06 27.84 12.56
C VAL A 314 12.23 27.68 11.60
N MET A 315 13.07 26.70 11.86
CA MET A 315 14.19 26.29 11.02
C MET A 315 14.05 24.82 10.66
N VAL A 316 14.24 24.50 9.38
CA VAL A 316 14.15 23.12 8.88
C VAL A 316 15.45 22.79 8.18
N ASP A 317 16.16 21.79 8.68
CA ASP A 317 17.36 21.24 8.06
C ASP A 317 16.96 20.15 7.06
N GLU A 318 17.69 19.99 5.96
CA GLU A 318 17.43 19.01 4.88
C GLU A 318 15.99 19.08 4.34
N PHE A 319 15.49 20.31 4.12
CA PHE A 319 14.10 20.56 3.67
C PHE A 319 13.70 19.78 2.41
N GLN A 320 14.66 19.46 1.53
CA GLN A 320 14.42 18.69 0.30
C GLN A 320 13.97 17.25 0.56
N ASP A 321 14.27 16.69 1.71
CA ASP A 321 13.92 15.30 2.08
C ASP A 321 12.57 15.21 2.80
N SER A 322 11.87 16.34 2.95
CA SER A 322 10.59 16.42 3.65
C SER A 322 9.47 15.75 2.87
N ASN A 323 8.67 14.93 3.55
CA ASN A 323 7.46 14.35 3.00
C ASN A 323 6.30 15.38 2.91
N PRO A 324 5.21 15.11 2.16
CA PRO A 324 4.10 16.04 1.98
C PRO A 324 3.41 16.49 3.28
N ILE A 325 3.38 15.64 4.32
CA ILE A 325 2.76 15.97 5.61
C ILE A 325 3.68 16.91 6.38
N GLN A 326 4.97 16.64 6.42
CA GLN A 326 5.98 17.50 7.03
C GLN A 326 5.97 18.91 6.41
N LEU A 327 5.87 19.01 5.07
CA LEU A 327 5.74 20.29 4.38
C LEU A 327 4.50 21.07 4.85
N LYS A 328 3.36 20.40 5.04
CA LYS A 328 2.15 21.03 5.59
C LYS A 328 2.36 21.51 7.03
N ILE A 329 3.06 20.72 7.87
CA ILE A 329 3.40 21.09 9.25
C ILE A 329 4.27 22.36 9.25
N PHE A 330 5.35 22.39 8.45
CA PHE A 330 6.26 23.54 8.39
C PHE A 330 5.58 24.79 7.89
N ASN A 331 4.77 24.68 6.84
CA ASN A 331 3.98 25.79 6.34
C ASN A 331 3.02 26.33 7.41
N LYS A 332 2.30 25.42 8.10
CA LYS A 332 1.34 25.83 9.14
C LYS A 332 2.01 26.50 10.34
N LEU A 333 3.15 25.97 10.80
CA LEU A 333 3.96 26.63 11.84
C LEU A 333 4.42 28.01 11.43
N SER A 334 4.89 28.17 10.18
CA SER A 334 5.34 29.46 9.64
C SER A 334 4.20 30.47 9.53
N GLU A 335 3.00 30.03 9.09
CA GLU A 335 1.80 30.86 9.04
C GLU A 335 1.42 31.39 10.42
N ILE A 336 1.33 30.47 11.43
CA ILE A 336 0.94 30.84 12.80
C ILE A 336 1.92 31.84 13.42
N ILE A 337 3.24 31.67 13.19
CA ILE A 337 4.26 32.58 13.70
C ILE A 337 4.22 33.93 13.00
N ALA A 338 4.01 33.95 11.66
CA ALA A 338 3.92 35.20 10.89
C ALA A 338 2.71 36.08 11.26
N GLU A 339 1.62 35.51 11.77
CA GLU A 339 0.46 36.26 12.27
C GLU A 339 0.78 37.08 13.54
N THR A 340 1.97 36.92 14.12
CA THR A 340 2.38 37.56 15.38
C THR A 340 3.15 38.86 15.14
N ASP A 341 3.62 39.12 13.93
CA ASP A 341 4.36 40.36 13.50
C ASP A 341 3.42 41.41 12.95
#